data_43076355bcd3f4821bd80fc2d2ce7f8c
#
_entry.id   43076355bcd3f4821bd80fc2d2ce7f8c
#
_cell.length_a   1.000
_cell.length_b   1.000
_cell.length_c   1.000
_cell.angle_alpha   90.00
_cell.angle_beta   90.00
_cell.angle_gamma   90.00
#
_symmetry.space_group_name_H-M   'P 1'
#
loop_
_entity.id
_entity.type
_entity.pdbx_description
1 polymer ?
#
loop_
_entity_poly.entity_id
_entity_poly.type
_entity_poly.pdbx_seq_one_letter_code
_entity_poly.pdbx_strand_id
1 'polypeptide(L)'
;VLSTCANAHASIRHIVVRNIHRPRPADIPTSLITDDADKVFADKDINLIVEVIDDADAAFDIVSRALRRGLSVVSGNKAMIAARLPELISLQHSGGGALLYDASSCGSIPVIRNLEEYYDNDLLLEVRGILNGSSNYILSRVFDHGESYGDALALAQRLGFAESDPTLDLSGRDSLNKLVIITMHALGVYVDPVDVFVYGIQSINDDDIRYAVEKRVKIKLVAQVAKVASDRFTMFVIPEFVTPDRYIYGVDNEYNGVVIRGECYDRQFMFGKGAGGNPTASSILSDVMARYHDYRYEYKKKAFANRPTFTDDVVLHIYARYDSTDIVALLPWRHIDKGYCSAGYNYVIGDVALADLYAQRKALAEASDIFLCNFNRFFTDRDD
;
A
#
# COMPACT_ATOMS: atom_id res chain seq x y z
N VAL A 1 -11.14 26.60 4.85
CA VAL A 1 -9.77 26.35 5.32
C VAL A 1 -8.77 27.02 4.38
N LEU A 2 -8.81 26.77 3.05
CA LEU A 2 -7.81 27.35 2.11
C LEU A 2 -7.80 28.85 2.10
N SER A 3 -8.99 29.50 2.08
CA SER A 3 -9.09 30.97 2.06
C SER A 3 -8.67 31.65 3.37
N THR A 4 -8.87 30.98 4.51
CA THR A 4 -8.60 31.57 5.83
C THR A 4 -7.17 31.35 6.32
N CYS A 5 -6.57 30.21 6.00
CA CYS A 5 -5.28 29.81 6.58
C CYS A 5 -4.13 29.94 5.59
N ALA A 6 -4.36 29.82 4.29
CA ALA A 6 -3.31 29.80 3.28
C ALA A 6 -3.34 30.97 2.29
N ASN A 7 -4.28 31.91 2.48
CA ASN A 7 -4.49 33.03 1.56
C ASN A 7 -4.69 32.62 0.09
N ALA A 8 -5.17 31.37 -0.12
CA ALA A 8 -5.43 30.80 -1.43
C ALA A 8 -6.92 30.87 -1.74
N HIS A 9 -7.25 31.37 -2.92
CA HIS A 9 -8.63 31.44 -3.41
C HIS A 9 -8.94 30.22 -4.25
N ALA A 10 -9.69 29.26 -3.68
CA ALA A 10 -10.22 28.12 -4.40
C ALA A 10 -11.73 28.06 -4.27
N SER A 11 -12.43 27.77 -5.36
CA SER A 11 -13.88 27.58 -5.39
C SER A 11 -14.23 26.23 -6.01
N ILE A 12 -15.17 25.52 -5.38
CA ILE A 12 -15.72 24.29 -5.95
C ILE A 12 -16.81 24.70 -6.96
N ARG A 13 -16.62 24.31 -8.20
CA ARG A 13 -17.56 24.64 -9.31
C ARG A 13 -18.58 23.52 -9.52
N HIS A 14 -18.14 22.27 -9.47
CA HIS A 14 -18.97 21.08 -9.65
C HIS A 14 -18.58 19.97 -8.70
N ILE A 15 -19.56 19.18 -8.28
CA ILE A 15 -19.41 17.94 -7.54
C ILE A 15 -20.13 16.85 -8.33
N VAL A 16 -19.34 15.99 -9.00
CA VAL A 16 -19.91 14.89 -9.78
C VAL A 16 -20.17 13.68 -8.88
N VAL A 17 -21.34 13.11 -8.98
CA VAL A 17 -21.77 11.97 -8.17
C VAL A 17 -22.57 10.97 -9.01
N ARG A 18 -22.49 9.67 -8.68
CA ARG A 18 -23.29 8.63 -9.36
C ARG A 18 -24.79 8.78 -9.14
N ASN A 19 -25.20 9.21 -7.94
CA ASN A 19 -26.61 9.34 -7.55
C ASN A 19 -26.87 10.71 -6.89
N ILE A 20 -27.53 11.60 -7.62
CA ILE A 20 -27.87 12.94 -7.16
C ILE A 20 -28.93 12.94 -6.03
N HIS A 21 -29.72 11.87 -5.92
CA HIS A 21 -30.80 11.75 -4.93
C HIS A 21 -30.33 11.16 -3.60
N ARG A 22 -29.07 10.68 -3.49
CA ARG A 22 -28.54 10.19 -2.22
C ARG A 22 -28.43 11.33 -1.21
N PRO A 23 -29.00 11.19 0.01
CA PRO A 23 -28.85 12.19 1.06
C PRO A 23 -27.38 12.50 1.35
N ARG A 24 -27.07 13.77 1.52
CA ARG A 24 -25.74 14.30 1.83
C ARG A 24 -25.80 15.27 3.01
N PRO A 25 -24.66 15.57 3.67
CA PRO A 25 -24.62 16.62 4.68
C PRO A 25 -25.24 17.92 4.16
N ALA A 26 -25.96 18.61 5.02
CA ALA A 26 -26.77 19.77 4.66
C ALA A 26 -26.00 20.98 4.11
N ASP A 27 -24.72 21.04 4.35
CA ASP A 27 -23.87 22.20 4.03
C ASP A 27 -23.37 22.20 2.57
N ILE A 28 -23.72 21.18 1.76
CA ILE A 28 -23.32 21.13 0.35
C ILE A 28 -24.44 21.74 -0.51
N PRO A 29 -24.20 22.88 -1.20
CA PRO A 29 -25.16 23.46 -2.09
C PRO A 29 -25.57 22.50 -3.21
N THR A 30 -26.83 22.17 -3.35
CA THR A 30 -27.33 21.25 -4.37
C THR A 30 -27.06 21.72 -5.80
N SER A 31 -26.92 23.04 -6.00
CA SER A 31 -26.59 23.65 -7.29
C SER A 31 -25.18 23.24 -7.82
N LEU A 32 -24.29 22.78 -6.94
CA LEU A 32 -22.96 22.29 -7.32
C LEU A 32 -22.99 20.81 -7.73
N ILE A 33 -24.04 20.07 -7.37
CA ILE A 33 -24.11 18.62 -7.55
C ILE A 33 -24.65 18.29 -8.95
N THR A 34 -23.97 17.40 -9.64
CA THR A 34 -24.36 16.86 -10.95
C THR A 34 -23.98 15.40 -11.07
N ASP A 35 -24.68 14.64 -11.91
CA ASP A 35 -24.31 13.28 -12.34
C ASP A 35 -23.65 13.29 -13.74
N ASP A 36 -23.49 14.46 -14.32
CA ASP A 36 -22.93 14.67 -15.66
C ASP A 36 -21.48 15.18 -15.55
N ALA A 37 -20.52 14.29 -15.81
CA ALA A 37 -19.09 14.62 -15.82
C ALA A 37 -18.72 15.57 -16.98
N ASP A 38 -19.48 15.60 -18.07
CA ASP A 38 -19.19 16.48 -19.22
C ASP A 38 -19.35 17.95 -18.87
N LYS A 39 -20.19 18.29 -17.92
CA LYS A 39 -20.31 19.66 -17.39
C LYS A 39 -18.99 20.17 -16.82
N VAL A 40 -18.24 19.31 -16.12
CA VAL A 40 -16.89 19.64 -15.61
C VAL A 40 -15.95 20.00 -16.75
N PHE A 41 -15.96 19.22 -17.81
CA PHE A 41 -15.06 19.44 -18.93
C PHE A 41 -15.54 20.56 -19.87
N ALA A 42 -16.80 20.97 -19.83
CA ALA A 42 -17.34 22.10 -20.58
C ALA A 42 -17.05 23.45 -19.89
N ASP A 43 -16.84 23.45 -18.56
CA ASP A 43 -16.55 24.65 -17.79
C ASP A 43 -15.07 25.06 -17.97
N LYS A 44 -14.83 26.18 -18.65
CA LYS A 44 -13.49 26.69 -18.97
C LYS A 44 -12.75 27.31 -17.78
N ASP A 45 -13.47 27.58 -16.67
CA ASP A 45 -12.88 28.15 -15.46
C ASP A 45 -12.27 27.09 -14.55
N ILE A 46 -12.46 25.79 -14.85
CA ILE A 46 -11.85 24.70 -14.10
C ILE A 46 -10.40 24.53 -14.53
N ASN A 47 -9.50 24.54 -13.56
CA ASN A 47 -8.07 24.30 -13.75
C ASN A 47 -7.53 23.09 -12.99
N LEU A 48 -8.32 22.53 -12.05
CA LEU A 48 -7.96 21.38 -11.24
C LEU A 48 -9.18 20.49 -11.01
N ILE A 49 -8.96 19.17 -11.11
CA ILE A 49 -9.94 18.13 -10.78
C ILE A 49 -9.45 17.36 -9.56
N VAL A 50 -10.31 17.15 -8.57
CA VAL A 50 -10.09 16.21 -7.47
C VAL A 50 -10.84 14.93 -7.80
N GLU A 51 -10.12 13.82 -7.93
CA GLU A 51 -10.64 12.51 -8.25
C GLU A 51 -10.57 11.60 -7.02
N VAL A 52 -11.73 11.08 -6.60
CA VAL A 52 -11.90 10.17 -5.45
C VAL A 52 -12.94 9.08 -5.76
N ILE A 53 -12.91 8.57 -6.98
CA ILE A 53 -13.79 7.51 -7.46
C ILE A 53 -13.26 6.15 -6.96
N ASP A 54 -14.14 5.24 -6.58
CA ASP A 54 -13.72 3.89 -6.13
C ASP A 54 -13.31 2.99 -7.31
N ASP A 55 -13.92 3.19 -8.49
CA ASP A 55 -13.68 2.40 -9.69
C ASP A 55 -12.43 2.89 -10.42
N ALA A 56 -11.45 2.02 -10.61
CA ALA A 56 -10.15 2.37 -11.20
C ALA A 56 -10.24 2.72 -12.69
N ASP A 57 -11.09 2.05 -13.46
CA ASP A 57 -11.24 2.31 -14.90
C ASP A 57 -11.99 3.62 -15.13
N ALA A 58 -13.09 3.87 -14.41
CA ALA A 58 -13.81 5.14 -14.45
C ALA A 58 -12.92 6.32 -14.01
N ALA A 59 -12.11 6.13 -12.98
CA ALA A 59 -11.13 7.13 -12.54
C ALA A 59 -10.09 7.41 -13.63
N PHE A 60 -9.57 6.36 -14.28
CA PHE A 60 -8.60 6.50 -15.36
C PHE A 60 -9.16 7.28 -16.55
N ASP A 61 -10.40 7.05 -16.94
CA ASP A 61 -11.05 7.78 -18.03
C ASP A 61 -11.13 9.29 -17.72
N ILE A 62 -11.53 9.66 -16.52
CA ILE A 62 -11.60 11.05 -16.07
C ILE A 62 -10.21 11.69 -16.00
N VAL A 63 -9.26 11.02 -15.34
CA VAL A 63 -7.90 11.53 -15.14
C VAL A 63 -7.16 11.67 -16.47
N SER A 64 -7.21 10.67 -17.34
CA SER A 64 -6.57 10.72 -18.66
C SER A 64 -7.15 11.80 -19.53
N ARG A 65 -8.48 12.00 -19.52
CA ARG A 65 -9.16 13.09 -20.23
C ARG A 65 -8.74 14.47 -19.72
N ALA A 66 -8.60 14.61 -18.38
CA ALA A 66 -8.16 15.85 -17.76
C ALA A 66 -6.73 16.20 -18.17
N LEU A 67 -5.79 15.25 -18.02
CA LEU A 67 -4.37 15.46 -18.34
C LEU A 67 -4.16 15.79 -19.82
N ARG A 68 -4.86 15.11 -20.75
CA ARG A 68 -4.81 15.45 -22.20
C ARG A 68 -5.29 16.87 -22.52
N ARG A 69 -6.09 17.48 -21.65
CA ARG A 69 -6.57 18.86 -21.78
C ARG A 69 -5.71 19.89 -21.02
N GLY A 70 -4.61 19.44 -20.41
CA GLY A 70 -3.75 20.31 -19.62
C GLY A 70 -4.31 20.68 -18.24
N LEU A 71 -5.40 20.02 -17.78
CA LEU A 71 -5.94 20.21 -16.46
C LEU A 71 -5.10 19.45 -15.43
N SER A 72 -4.88 20.05 -14.27
CA SER A 72 -4.24 19.37 -13.16
C SER A 72 -5.23 18.45 -12.44
N VAL A 73 -4.72 17.36 -11.87
CA VAL A 73 -5.52 16.37 -11.14
C VAL A 73 -4.87 16.09 -9.80
N VAL A 74 -5.71 16.00 -8.74
CA VAL A 74 -5.36 15.41 -7.46
C VAL A 74 -6.20 14.16 -7.29
N SER A 75 -5.57 12.99 -7.12
CA SER A 75 -6.26 11.70 -7.06
C SER A 75 -5.97 10.95 -5.76
N GLY A 76 -6.99 10.28 -5.21
CA GLY A 76 -6.87 9.32 -4.10
C GLY A 76 -6.96 7.85 -4.55
N ASN A 77 -7.09 7.57 -5.85
CA ASN A 77 -7.34 6.23 -6.36
C ASN A 77 -6.04 5.42 -6.55
N LYS A 78 -5.64 4.72 -5.50
CA LYS A 78 -4.43 3.89 -5.52
C LYS A 78 -4.44 2.75 -6.54
N ALA A 79 -5.61 2.15 -6.79
CA ALA A 79 -5.73 1.03 -7.72
C ALA A 79 -5.51 1.48 -9.17
N MET A 80 -6.12 2.60 -9.57
CA MET A 80 -5.89 3.22 -10.86
C MET A 80 -4.42 3.62 -11.03
N ILE A 81 -3.85 4.31 -10.03
CA ILE A 81 -2.47 4.80 -10.12
C ILE A 81 -1.50 3.63 -10.22
N ALA A 82 -1.61 2.61 -9.35
CA ALA A 82 -0.73 1.45 -9.38
C ALA A 82 -0.79 0.71 -10.72
N ALA A 83 -1.98 0.55 -11.30
CA ALA A 83 -2.16 -0.18 -12.56
C ALA A 83 -1.72 0.61 -13.80
N ARG A 84 -1.80 1.96 -13.77
CA ARG A 84 -1.65 2.81 -14.96
C ARG A 84 -0.52 3.85 -14.84
N LEU A 85 0.35 3.74 -13.84
CA LEU A 85 1.33 4.77 -13.52
C LEU A 85 2.24 5.18 -14.69
N PRO A 86 2.79 4.26 -15.50
CA PRO A 86 3.61 4.66 -16.67
C PRO A 86 2.85 5.50 -17.70
N GLU A 87 1.58 5.15 -17.93
CA GLU A 87 0.71 5.87 -18.87
C GLU A 87 0.34 7.25 -18.31
N LEU A 88 0.00 7.33 -17.03
CA LEU A 88 -0.31 8.59 -16.34
C LEU A 88 0.87 9.57 -16.35
N ILE A 89 2.09 9.07 -16.11
CA ILE A 89 3.33 9.86 -16.20
C ILE A 89 3.50 10.40 -17.64
N SER A 90 3.29 9.56 -18.64
CA SER A 90 3.37 9.98 -20.05
C SER A 90 2.34 11.07 -20.39
N LEU A 91 1.10 10.92 -19.91
CA LEU A 91 0.03 11.90 -20.09
C LEU A 91 0.36 13.23 -19.40
N GLN A 92 0.92 13.21 -18.19
CA GLN A 92 1.39 14.41 -17.51
C GLN A 92 2.44 15.16 -18.32
N HIS A 93 3.43 14.44 -18.86
CA HIS A 93 4.50 15.06 -19.66
C HIS A 93 3.99 15.66 -20.99
N SER A 94 3.04 15.00 -21.65
CA SER A 94 2.53 15.44 -22.96
C SER A 94 1.43 16.49 -22.85
N GLY A 95 0.63 16.48 -21.79
CA GLY A 95 -0.57 17.30 -21.64
C GLY A 95 -0.35 18.65 -20.95
N GLY A 96 0.74 18.81 -20.21
CA GLY A 96 1.06 20.04 -19.46
C GLY A 96 0.31 20.21 -18.13
N GLY A 97 -0.70 19.38 -17.80
CA GLY A 97 -1.31 19.30 -16.49
C GLY A 97 -0.41 18.53 -15.51
N ALA A 98 -0.66 18.64 -14.21
CA ALA A 98 0.03 17.87 -13.18
C ALA A 98 -0.91 16.86 -12.55
N LEU A 99 -0.37 15.68 -12.18
CA LEU A 99 -1.07 14.67 -11.41
C LEU A 99 -0.39 14.52 -10.04
N LEU A 100 -1.12 14.80 -8.95
CA LEU A 100 -0.67 14.57 -7.59
C LEU A 100 -1.56 13.52 -6.93
N TYR A 101 -0.98 12.68 -6.07
CA TYR A 101 -1.69 11.54 -5.49
C TYR A 101 -1.11 11.08 -4.14
N ASP A 102 -0.60 11.99 -3.32
CA ASP A 102 -0.08 11.62 -2.00
C ASP A 102 -1.14 10.93 -1.14
N ALA A 103 -2.42 11.32 -1.30
CA ALA A 103 -3.56 10.69 -0.66
C ALA A 103 -3.78 9.20 -1.02
N SER A 104 -3.22 8.72 -2.13
CA SER A 104 -3.31 7.32 -2.56
C SER A 104 -2.45 6.37 -1.72
N SER A 105 -1.46 6.90 -0.99
CA SER A 105 -0.51 6.10 -0.22
C SER A 105 -0.44 6.58 1.22
N CYS A 106 -0.86 5.73 2.16
CA CYS A 106 -0.76 5.97 3.61
C CYS A 106 -1.53 7.19 4.16
N GLY A 107 -2.58 7.63 3.47
CA GLY A 107 -3.51 8.65 3.97
C GLY A 107 -2.83 9.96 4.36
N SER A 108 -2.78 10.29 5.66
CA SER A 108 -2.19 11.55 6.15
C SER A 108 -0.66 11.54 6.26
N ILE A 109 0.01 10.42 5.96
CA ILE A 109 1.49 10.34 5.99
C ILE A 109 2.02 10.77 4.61
N PRO A 110 2.83 11.83 4.51
CA PRO A 110 3.27 12.37 3.22
C PRO A 110 4.43 11.55 2.61
N VAL A 111 4.19 10.26 2.33
CA VAL A 111 5.23 9.32 1.89
C VAL A 111 5.74 9.68 0.51
N ILE A 112 4.83 9.92 -0.44
CA ILE A 112 5.20 10.15 -1.84
C ILE A 112 5.95 11.46 -1.99
N ARG A 113 5.45 12.53 -1.36
CA ARG A 113 6.11 13.83 -1.41
C ARG A 113 7.50 13.80 -0.77
N ASN A 114 7.68 13.11 0.36
CA ASN A 114 9.00 12.93 0.95
C ASN A 114 9.95 12.14 0.03
N LEU A 115 9.46 11.09 -0.65
CA LEU A 115 10.27 10.32 -1.59
C LEU A 115 10.68 11.13 -2.83
N GLU A 116 9.84 12.07 -3.27
CA GLU A 116 10.12 12.94 -4.42
C GLU A 116 11.07 14.09 -4.07
N GLU A 117 11.01 14.62 -2.85
CA GLU A 117 11.73 15.83 -2.47
C GLU A 117 12.94 15.57 -1.57
N TYR A 118 12.72 14.90 -0.43
CA TYR A 118 13.78 14.71 0.57
C TYR A 118 14.69 13.54 0.25
N TYR A 119 14.12 12.44 -0.29
CA TYR A 119 14.86 11.24 -0.66
C TYR A 119 15.12 11.15 -2.17
N ASP A 120 15.26 12.26 -2.86
CA ASP A 120 15.52 12.30 -4.31
C ASP A 120 16.98 12.02 -4.69
N ASN A 121 17.67 11.23 -3.87
CA ASN A 121 19.05 10.82 -4.02
C ASN A 121 19.16 9.29 -4.11
N ASP A 122 20.37 8.77 -4.29
CA ASP A 122 20.65 7.33 -4.45
C ASP A 122 20.92 6.59 -3.12
N LEU A 123 20.82 7.28 -1.98
CA LEU A 123 21.17 6.72 -0.66
C LEU A 123 20.08 5.81 -0.06
N LEU A 124 18.88 5.81 -0.64
CA LEU A 124 17.76 5.00 -0.15
C LEU A 124 18.03 3.52 -0.40
N LEU A 125 17.92 2.72 0.66
CA LEU A 125 18.12 1.27 0.63
C LEU A 125 16.81 0.49 0.75
N GLU A 126 15.86 0.98 1.57
CA GLU A 126 14.65 0.23 1.89
C GLU A 126 13.50 1.17 2.24
N VAL A 127 12.30 0.83 1.79
CA VAL A 127 11.03 1.33 2.35
C VAL A 127 10.20 0.14 2.75
N ARG A 128 9.77 0.10 4.01
CA ARG A 128 8.91 -0.95 4.52
C ARG A 128 7.87 -0.39 5.47
N GLY A 129 6.73 -1.04 5.57
CA GLY A 129 5.71 -0.54 6.49
C GLY A 129 4.42 -1.32 6.53
N ILE A 130 3.59 -0.90 7.47
CA ILE A 130 2.19 -1.29 7.58
C ILE A 130 1.39 -0.26 6.81
N LEU A 131 0.89 -0.63 5.65
CA LEU A 131 0.25 0.28 4.69
C LEU A 131 -1.27 0.13 4.62
N ASN A 132 -1.85 -0.84 5.36
CA ASN A 132 -3.28 -1.09 5.39
C ASN A 132 -3.81 -1.03 6.83
N GLY A 133 -4.76 -0.12 7.08
CA GLY A 133 -5.34 0.10 8.41
C GLY A 133 -6.31 -0.99 8.84
N SER A 134 -7.07 -1.60 7.90
CA SER A 134 -8.07 -2.63 8.21
C SER A 134 -7.41 -3.90 8.74
N SER A 135 -6.42 -4.43 8.01
CA SER A 135 -5.67 -5.62 8.45
C SER A 135 -4.89 -5.36 9.74
N ASN A 136 -4.30 -4.16 9.89
CA ASN A 136 -3.59 -3.81 11.10
C ASN A 136 -4.52 -3.66 12.32
N TYR A 137 -5.72 -3.10 12.13
CA TYR A 137 -6.72 -3.03 13.20
C TYR A 137 -7.11 -4.43 13.69
N ILE A 138 -7.42 -5.35 12.76
CA ILE A 138 -7.78 -6.74 13.11
C ILE A 138 -6.64 -7.42 13.90
N LEU A 139 -5.41 -7.35 13.40
CA LEU A 139 -4.25 -7.94 14.09
C LEU A 139 -3.99 -7.28 15.45
N SER A 140 -4.21 -5.97 15.61
CA SER A 140 -4.07 -5.29 16.90
C SER A 140 -5.10 -5.78 17.90
N ARG A 141 -6.37 -5.98 17.49
CA ARG A 141 -7.40 -6.57 18.37
C ARG A 141 -7.02 -7.95 18.87
N VAL A 142 -6.48 -8.77 17.98
CA VAL A 142 -6.01 -10.13 18.32
C VAL A 142 -4.85 -10.09 19.33
N PHE A 143 -3.81 -9.30 19.08
CA PHE A 143 -2.61 -9.31 19.92
C PHE A 143 -2.74 -8.49 21.22
N ASP A 144 -3.45 -7.37 21.19
CA ASP A 144 -3.52 -6.46 22.35
C ASP A 144 -4.73 -6.75 23.25
N HIS A 145 -5.78 -7.38 22.72
CA HIS A 145 -7.01 -7.67 23.46
C HIS A 145 -7.33 -9.16 23.57
N GLY A 146 -6.57 -10.04 22.90
CA GLY A 146 -6.79 -11.49 22.93
C GLY A 146 -8.09 -11.93 22.25
N GLU A 147 -8.63 -11.15 21.32
CA GLU A 147 -9.82 -11.51 20.56
C GLU A 147 -9.49 -12.59 19.53
N SER A 148 -10.46 -13.45 19.19
CA SER A 148 -10.30 -14.35 18.05
C SER A 148 -10.22 -13.54 16.74
N TYR A 149 -9.55 -14.08 15.74
CA TYR A 149 -9.48 -13.41 14.42
C TYR A 149 -10.87 -13.12 13.84
N GLY A 150 -11.82 -14.05 13.98
CA GLY A 150 -13.19 -13.88 13.49
C GLY A 150 -13.94 -12.75 14.19
N ASP A 151 -13.81 -12.65 15.54
CA ASP A 151 -14.46 -11.59 16.32
C ASP A 151 -13.85 -10.21 15.98
N ALA A 152 -12.52 -10.15 15.85
CA ALA A 152 -11.80 -8.93 15.48
C ALA A 152 -12.21 -8.43 14.08
N LEU A 153 -12.35 -9.34 13.11
CA LEU A 153 -12.84 -9.01 11.76
C LEU A 153 -14.28 -8.50 11.81
N ALA A 154 -15.18 -9.20 12.51
CA ALA A 154 -16.57 -8.78 12.66
C ALA A 154 -16.69 -7.41 13.35
N LEU A 155 -15.83 -7.13 14.33
CA LEU A 155 -15.77 -5.82 14.99
C LEU A 155 -15.27 -4.73 14.01
N ALA A 156 -14.23 -5.01 13.23
CA ALA A 156 -13.70 -4.07 12.22
C ALA A 156 -14.77 -3.68 11.20
N GLN A 157 -15.56 -4.66 10.73
CA GLN A 157 -16.69 -4.41 9.82
C GLN A 157 -17.79 -3.54 10.46
N ARG A 158 -18.18 -3.85 11.71
CA ARG A 158 -19.19 -3.05 12.42
C ARG A 158 -18.77 -1.59 12.64
N LEU A 159 -17.47 -1.36 12.87
CA LEU A 159 -16.91 -0.03 13.10
C LEU A 159 -16.56 0.71 11.79
N GLY A 160 -16.67 0.03 10.64
CA GLY A 160 -16.37 0.61 9.33
C GLY A 160 -14.88 0.70 9.00
N PHE A 161 -14.01 -0.02 9.75
CA PHE A 161 -12.59 -0.17 9.41
C PHE A 161 -12.36 -1.21 8.32
N ALA A 162 -13.23 -2.21 8.18
CA ALA A 162 -13.25 -3.17 7.10
C ALA A 162 -14.60 -3.12 6.37
N GLU A 163 -14.58 -3.29 5.06
CA GLU A 163 -15.78 -3.38 4.23
C GLU A 163 -16.48 -4.73 4.43
N SER A 164 -17.70 -4.88 3.88
CA SER A 164 -18.43 -6.15 3.89
C SER A 164 -17.68 -7.25 3.14
N ASP A 165 -16.98 -6.90 2.07
CA ASP A 165 -15.99 -7.75 1.41
C ASP A 165 -14.57 -7.20 1.69
N PRO A 166 -13.87 -7.73 2.70
CA PRO A 166 -12.56 -7.26 3.10
C PRO A 166 -11.41 -7.89 2.30
N THR A 167 -11.69 -8.59 1.21
CA THR A 167 -10.71 -9.40 0.47
C THR A 167 -9.50 -8.58 0.02
N LEU A 168 -9.68 -7.36 -0.47
CA LEU A 168 -8.57 -6.51 -0.91
C LEU A 168 -7.62 -6.15 0.23
N ASP A 169 -8.16 -5.89 1.42
CA ASP A 169 -7.38 -5.55 2.61
C ASP A 169 -6.65 -6.78 3.16
N LEU A 170 -7.38 -7.88 3.34
CA LEU A 170 -6.85 -9.08 3.99
C LEU A 170 -5.88 -9.86 3.10
N SER A 171 -6.06 -9.81 1.77
CA SER A 171 -5.13 -10.44 0.82
C SER A 171 -3.81 -9.67 0.64
N GLY A 172 -3.70 -8.45 1.16
CA GLY A 172 -2.53 -7.59 1.00
C GLY A 172 -2.50 -6.80 -0.31
N ARG A 173 -3.51 -6.93 -1.18
CA ARG A 173 -3.55 -6.23 -2.48
C ARG A 173 -3.62 -4.71 -2.35
N ASP A 174 -4.31 -4.19 -1.33
CA ASP A 174 -4.29 -2.76 -1.02
C ASP A 174 -2.87 -2.28 -0.69
N SER A 175 -2.15 -3.04 0.15
CA SER A 175 -0.75 -2.76 0.48
C SER A 175 0.17 -2.87 -0.74
N LEU A 176 -0.08 -3.84 -1.63
CA LEU A 176 0.67 -3.99 -2.87
C LEU A 176 0.51 -2.78 -3.80
N ASN A 177 -0.72 -2.30 -4.02
CA ASN A 177 -0.95 -1.11 -4.85
C ASN A 177 -0.17 0.09 -4.32
N LYS A 178 -0.18 0.32 -3.02
CA LYS A 178 0.60 1.38 -2.38
C LYS A 178 2.11 1.16 -2.53
N LEU A 179 2.58 -0.08 -2.38
CA LEU A 179 3.99 -0.43 -2.54
C LEU A 179 4.51 -0.17 -3.95
N VAL A 180 3.72 -0.47 -4.99
CA VAL A 180 4.08 -0.17 -6.39
C VAL A 180 4.25 1.34 -6.60
N ILE A 181 3.34 2.15 -6.07
CA ILE A 181 3.44 3.61 -6.13
C ILE A 181 4.70 4.09 -5.38
N ILE A 182 4.92 3.61 -4.16
CA ILE A 182 6.09 3.92 -3.35
C ILE A 182 7.38 3.55 -4.09
N THR A 183 7.43 2.39 -4.73
CA THR A 183 8.62 1.90 -5.46
C THR A 183 9.00 2.82 -6.61
N MET A 184 8.02 3.34 -7.36
CA MET A 184 8.29 4.32 -8.42
C MET A 184 8.98 5.56 -7.86
N HIS A 185 8.51 6.11 -6.73
CA HIS A 185 9.09 7.31 -6.13
C HIS A 185 10.38 7.02 -5.33
N ALA A 186 10.51 5.81 -4.79
CA ALA A 186 11.69 5.40 -4.05
C ALA A 186 12.90 5.09 -4.95
N LEU A 187 12.68 4.41 -6.08
CA LEU A 187 13.74 3.86 -6.93
C LEU A 187 13.66 4.30 -8.41
N GLY A 188 12.61 5.02 -8.82
CA GLY A 188 12.39 5.42 -10.22
C GLY A 188 11.99 4.26 -11.14
N VAL A 189 11.53 3.14 -10.58
CA VAL A 189 11.19 1.92 -11.32
C VAL A 189 9.73 1.55 -11.09
N TYR A 190 9.01 1.28 -12.18
CA TYR A 190 7.68 0.70 -12.13
C TYR A 190 7.78 -0.82 -12.23
N VAL A 191 7.07 -1.52 -11.36
CA VAL A 191 6.85 -2.96 -11.41
C VAL A 191 5.36 -3.18 -11.51
N ASP A 192 4.91 -4.02 -12.47
CA ASP A 192 3.49 -4.33 -12.58
C ASP A 192 3.04 -5.09 -11.31
N PRO A 193 1.91 -4.71 -10.68
CA PRO A 193 1.40 -5.42 -9.51
C PRO A 193 1.23 -6.93 -9.71
N VAL A 194 1.03 -7.39 -10.95
CA VAL A 194 0.87 -8.83 -11.25
C VAL A 194 2.18 -9.62 -11.11
N ASP A 195 3.33 -8.95 -11.20
CA ASP A 195 4.65 -9.57 -11.12
C ASP A 195 5.20 -9.64 -9.69
N VAL A 196 4.47 -9.09 -8.72
CA VAL A 196 4.92 -9.01 -7.33
C VAL A 196 4.23 -10.06 -6.47
N PHE A 197 5.02 -10.76 -5.64
CA PHE A 197 4.45 -11.70 -4.67
C PHE A 197 3.67 -10.94 -3.58
N VAL A 198 2.44 -11.38 -3.38
CA VAL A 198 1.56 -10.88 -2.32
C VAL A 198 0.88 -12.04 -1.62
N TYR A 199 0.97 -12.06 -0.31
CA TYR A 199 0.29 -13.02 0.54
C TYR A 199 -0.27 -12.30 1.79
N GLY A 200 -1.51 -12.58 2.13
CA GLY A 200 -2.25 -11.85 3.16
C GLY A 200 -2.41 -12.60 4.47
N ILE A 201 -3.45 -12.20 5.22
CA ILE A 201 -3.75 -12.72 6.55
C ILE A 201 -5.06 -13.53 6.60
N GLN A 202 -5.61 -13.93 5.44
CA GLN A 202 -6.93 -14.58 5.39
C GLN A 202 -6.96 -15.94 6.08
N SER A 203 -5.85 -16.67 6.07
CA SER A 203 -5.73 -18.03 6.62
C SER A 203 -5.09 -18.08 8.01
N ILE A 204 -4.86 -16.91 8.65
CA ILE A 204 -4.37 -16.86 10.04
C ILE A 204 -5.37 -17.50 10.99
N ASN A 205 -4.87 -18.24 12.00
CA ASN A 205 -5.70 -18.85 13.03
C ASN A 205 -5.09 -18.70 14.42
N ASP A 206 -5.77 -19.25 15.43
CA ASP A 206 -5.37 -19.14 16.85
C ASP A 206 -4.03 -19.82 17.15
N ASP A 207 -3.62 -20.81 16.37
CA ASP A 207 -2.33 -21.49 16.54
C ASP A 207 -1.17 -20.58 16.12
N ASP A 208 -1.33 -19.83 15.03
CA ASP A 208 -0.36 -18.84 14.56
C ASP A 208 -0.20 -17.71 15.58
N ILE A 209 -1.34 -17.27 16.15
CA ILE A 209 -1.37 -16.23 17.17
C ILE A 209 -0.67 -16.71 18.43
N ARG A 210 -0.99 -17.94 18.89
CA ARG A 210 -0.35 -18.56 20.07
C ARG A 210 1.16 -18.69 19.87
N TYR A 211 1.60 -19.14 18.68
CA TYR A 211 3.02 -19.21 18.33
C TYR A 211 3.69 -17.85 18.46
N ALA A 212 3.10 -16.79 17.89
CA ALA A 212 3.65 -15.44 17.96
C ALA A 212 3.73 -14.92 19.41
N VAL A 213 2.68 -15.13 20.22
CA VAL A 213 2.64 -14.73 21.64
C VAL A 213 3.73 -15.46 22.45
N GLU A 214 3.88 -16.77 22.27
CA GLU A 214 4.94 -17.56 22.91
C GLU A 214 6.35 -17.05 22.54
N LYS A 215 6.53 -16.57 21.32
CA LYS A 215 7.79 -15.98 20.83
C LYS A 215 7.96 -14.51 21.18
N ARG A 216 6.97 -13.89 21.84
CA ARG A 216 6.94 -12.45 22.17
C ARG A 216 7.09 -11.54 20.97
N VAL A 217 6.44 -11.90 19.87
CA VAL A 217 6.37 -11.13 18.63
C VAL A 217 4.92 -10.84 18.26
N LYS A 218 4.69 -9.85 17.42
CA LYS A 218 3.39 -9.60 16.77
C LYS A 218 3.45 -10.01 15.30
N ILE A 219 2.35 -10.53 14.75
CA ILE A 219 2.21 -10.67 13.31
C ILE A 219 1.69 -9.34 12.75
N LYS A 220 2.34 -8.82 11.73
CA LYS A 220 1.93 -7.63 10.98
C LYS A 220 1.96 -7.93 9.49
N LEU A 221 1.01 -7.38 8.71
CA LEU A 221 1.07 -7.44 7.25
C LEU A 221 2.02 -6.35 6.76
N VAL A 222 3.17 -6.75 6.24
CA VAL A 222 4.26 -5.83 5.88
C VAL A 222 4.43 -5.77 4.36
N ALA A 223 4.44 -4.55 3.84
CA ALA A 223 4.86 -4.27 2.46
C ALA A 223 6.30 -3.76 2.48
N GLN A 224 7.12 -4.26 1.58
CA GLN A 224 8.55 -3.97 1.57
C GLN A 224 9.10 -3.84 0.15
N VAL A 225 9.95 -2.84 -0.06
CA VAL A 225 10.86 -2.71 -1.21
C VAL A 225 12.26 -2.45 -0.67
N ALA A 226 13.27 -3.22 -1.12
CA ALA A 226 14.64 -3.11 -0.63
C ALA A 226 15.66 -3.38 -1.73
N LYS A 227 16.74 -2.58 -1.78
CA LYS A 227 17.93 -2.90 -2.59
C LYS A 227 18.58 -4.14 -2.01
N VAL A 228 18.83 -5.13 -2.86
CA VAL A 228 19.58 -6.37 -2.53
C VAL A 228 20.99 -6.35 -3.12
N ALA A 229 21.23 -5.46 -4.07
CA ALA A 229 22.54 -5.12 -4.62
C ALA A 229 22.49 -3.68 -5.16
N SER A 230 23.62 -3.14 -5.61
CA SER A 230 23.67 -1.79 -6.18
C SER A 230 22.75 -1.63 -7.41
N ASP A 231 22.57 -2.70 -8.17
CA ASP A 231 21.82 -2.74 -9.43
C ASP A 231 20.53 -3.57 -9.35
N ARG A 232 20.16 -4.10 -8.17
CA ARG A 232 18.98 -4.96 -7.99
C ARG A 232 18.20 -4.60 -6.73
N PHE A 233 16.89 -4.73 -6.81
CA PHE A 233 15.98 -4.62 -5.67
C PHE A 233 14.91 -5.69 -5.72
N THR A 234 14.37 -6.02 -4.57
CA THR A 234 13.19 -6.87 -4.41
C THR A 234 12.03 -6.12 -3.79
N MET A 235 10.81 -6.60 -4.02
CA MET A 235 9.61 -6.10 -3.35
C MET A 235 8.56 -7.19 -3.20
N PHE A 236 7.84 -7.17 -2.09
CA PHE A 236 6.79 -8.13 -1.79
C PHE A 236 5.91 -7.66 -0.64
N VAL A 237 4.76 -8.31 -0.45
CA VAL A 237 3.86 -8.14 0.69
C VAL A 237 3.60 -9.49 1.31
N ILE A 238 3.90 -9.63 2.62
CA ILE A 238 3.71 -10.88 3.36
C ILE A 238 3.49 -10.58 4.86
N PRO A 239 2.73 -11.40 5.60
CA PRO A 239 2.74 -11.38 7.05
C PRO A 239 4.14 -11.59 7.62
N GLU A 240 4.48 -10.85 8.68
CA GLU A 240 5.80 -10.89 9.28
C GLU A 240 5.74 -10.96 10.79
N PHE A 241 6.62 -11.75 11.39
CA PHE A 241 6.89 -11.72 12.83
C PHE A 241 7.74 -10.50 13.18
N VAL A 242 7.13 -9.55 13.84
CA VAL A 242 7.77 -8.29 14.22
C VAL A 242 8.15 -8.34 15.70
N THR A 243 9.44 -8.11 15.97
CA THR A 243 10.01 -8.08 17.33
C THR A 243 9.85 -6.69 17.98
N PRO A 244 9.83 -6.60 19.35
CA PRO A 244 9.61 -5.33 20.06
C PRO A 244 10.62 -4.22 19.78
N ASP A 245 11.80 -4.54 19.28
CA ASP A 245 12.85 -3.57 18.90
C ASP A 245 12.59 -2.86 17.56
N ARG A 246 11.57 -3.27 16.81
CA ARG A 246 11.23 -2.69 15.52
C ARG A 246 10.20 -1.56 15.66
N TYR A 247 10.38 -0.46 14.93
CA TYR A 247 9.44 0.68 14.96
C TYR A 247 8.00 0.30 14.64
N ILE A 248 7.80 -0.62 13.68
CA ILE A 248 6.46 -1.05 13.26
C ILE A 248 5.77 -1.97 14.28
N TYR A 249 6.46 -2.45 15.32
CA TYR A 249 5.86 -3.26 16.40
C TYR A 249 4.74 -2.52 17.14
N GLY A 250 4.96 -1.23 17.42
CA GLY A 250 4.02 -0.36 18.10
C GLY A 250 3.03 0.36 17.18
N VAL A 251 2.96 0.00 15.91
CA VAL A 251 1.93 0.50 14.99
C VAL A 251 0.68 -0.33 15.19
N ASP A 252 -0.23 0.14 16.02
CA ASP A 252 -1.45 -0.58 16.38
C ASP A 252 -2.71 0.12 15.85
N ASN A 253 -3.86 -0.55 15.96
CA ASN A 253 -5.16 -0.12 15.48
C ASN A 253 -5.17 0.15 13.95
N GLU A 254 -5.94 1.14 13.50
CA GLU A 254 -6.06 1.53 12.10
C GLU A 254 -4.89 2.37 11.56
N TYR A 255 -3.83 2.53 12.36
CA TYR A 255 -2.69 3.36 11.98
C TYR A 255 -1.77 2.66 10.98
N ASN A 256 -1.13 3.48 10.15
CA ASN A 256 -0.06 3.09 9.26
C ASN A 256 1.29 3.56 9.83
N GLY A 257 2.35 2.85 9.46
CA GLY A 257 3.71 3.21 9.81
C GLY A 257 4.67 2.83 8.69
N VAL A 258 5.52 3.76 8.28
CA VAL A 258 6.49 3.60 7.20
C VAL A 258 7.89 3.86 7.72
N VAL A 259 8.78 2.91 7.54
CA VAL A 259 10.20 3.01 7.83
C VAL A 259 10.96 3.17 6.52
N ILE A 260 11.80 4.19 6.45
CA ILE A 260 12.73 4.42 5.34
C ILE A 260 14.13 4.24 5.88
N ARG A 261 14.92 3.38 5.24
CA ARG A 261 16.33 3.13 5.57
C ARG A 261 17.22 3.58 4.44
N GLY A 262 18.35 4.18 4.77
CA GLY A 262 19.35 4.59 3.80
C GLY A 262 20.76 4.48 4.34
N GLU A 263 21.74 4.64 3.46
CA GLU A 263 23.16 4.44 3.79
C GLU A 263 23.70 5.39 4.86
N CYS A 264 23.24 6.64 4.83
CA CYS A 264 23.82 7.71 5.67
C CYS A 264 22.95 8.15 6.85
N TYR A 265 21.66 7.77 6.88
CA TYR A 265 20.70 8.24 7.88
C TYR A 265 20.06 7.13 8.69
N ASP A 266 20.57 5.89 8.59
CA ASP A 266 20.05 4.68 9.22
C ASP A 266 18.54 4.51 8.93
N ARG A 267 17.69 4.83 9.89
CA ARG A 267 16.23 4.64 9.78
C ARG A 267 15.47 5.88 10.18
N GLN A 268 14.45 6.18 9.40
CA GLN A 268 13.46 7.20 9.72
C GLN A 268 12.08 6.55 9.73
N PHE A 269 11.22 6.97 10.64
CA PHE A 269 9.90 6.40 10.84
C PHE A 269 8.83 7.47 10.74
N MET A 270 7.85 7.24 9.88
CA MET A 270 6.65 8.05 9.74
C MET A 270 5.44 7.26 10.21
N PHE A 271 4.59 7.89 11.01
CA PHE A 271 3.43 7.27 11.63
C PHE A 271 2.22 8.20 11.52
N GLY A 272 1.05 7.64 11.22
CA GLY A 272 -0.18 8.42 11.10
C GLY A 272 -1.40 7.58 10.69
N LYS A 273 -2.54 8.24 10.51
CA LYS A 273 -3.75 7.58 10.02
C LYS A 273 -3.65 7.32 8.53
N GLY A 274 -3.71 6.03 8.16
CA GLY A 274 -3.54 5.57 6.78
C GLY A 274 -4.78 5.69 5.90
N ALA A 275 -5.96 5.84 6.51
CA ALA A 275 -7.24 5.93 5.82
C ALA A 275 -8.28 6.72 6.63
N GLY A 276 -9.42 7.00 6.02
CA GLY A 276 -10.54 7.73 6.62
C GLY A 276 -10.78 9.08 5.96
N GLY A 277 -12.00 9.61 6.08
CA GLY A 277 -12.42 10.83 5.39
C GLY A 277 -11.52 12.05 5.68
N ASN A 278 -11.25 12.34 6.94
CA ASN A 278 -10.42 13.49 7.33
C ASN A 278 -8.93 13.32 6.96
N PRO A 279 -8.25 12.18 7.22
CA PRO A 279 -6.88 11.96 6.77
C PRO A 279 -6.71 12.08 5.25
N THR A 280 -7.59 11.45 4.47
CA THR A 280 -7.58 11.53 3.01
C THR A 280 -7.83 12.96 2.53
N ALA A 281 -8.83 13.65 3.08
CA ALA A 281 -9.12 15.05 2.74
C ALA A 281 -7.95 15.98 3.06
N SER A 282 -7.26 15.77 4.17
CA SER A 282 -6.07 16.54 4.54
C SER A 282 -4.94 16.40 3.51
N SER A 283 -4.69 15.17 3.03
CA SER A 283 -3.69 14.91 2.00
C SER A 283 -4.08 15.52 0.65
N ILE A 284 -5.35 15.36 0.25
CA ILE A 284 -5.90 16.00 -0.95
C ILE A 284 -5.72 17.52 -0.89
N LEU A 285 -6.07 18.15 0.24
CA LEU A 285 -5.89 19.59 0.42
C LEU A 285 -4.41 20.00 0.34
N SER A 286 -3.50 19.19 0.88
CA SER A 286 -2.07 19.40 0.74
C SER A 286 -1.62 19.37 -0.73
N ASP A 287 -2.12 18.42 -1.53
CA ASP A 287 -1.83 18.34 -2.95
C ASP A 287 -2.45 19.49 -3.76
N VAL A 288 -3.67 19.92 -3.42
CA VAL A 288 -4.29 21.12 -4.00
C VAL A 288 -3.44 22.36 -3.74
N MET A 289 -2.94 22.52 -2.49
CA MET A 289 -2.04 23.64 -2.14
C MET A 289 -0.70 23.55 -2.84
N ALA A 290 -0.14 22.34 -2.97
CA ALA A 290 1.09 22.16 -3.74
C ALA A 290 0.90 22.59 -5.21
N ARG A 291 -0.25 22.25 -5.83
CA ARG A 291 -0.59 22.72 -7.17
C ARG A 291 -0.79 24.24 -7.26
N TYR A 292 -1.34 24.84 -6.21
CA TYR A 292 -1.44 26.30 -6.14
C TYR A 292 -0.05 26.98 -6.20
N HIS A 293 1.00 26.32 -5.75
CA HIS A 293 2.40 26.73 -5.82
C HIS A 293 3.16 26.09 -7.00
N ASP A 294 2.46 25.66 -8.04
CA ASP A 294 3.00 25.03 -9.27
C ASP A 294 3.82 23.75 -9.05
N TYR A 295 3.69 23.11 -7.90
CA TYR A 295 4.36 21.85 -7.64
C TYR A 295 3.78 20.70 -8.47
N ARG A 296 4.65 19.81 -8.95
CA ARG A 296 4.31 18.53 -9.59
C ARG A 296 5.38 17.48 -9.29
N TYR A 297 5.04 16.22 -9.42
CA TYR A 297 6.04 15.17 -9.39
C TYR A 297 6.88 15.20 -10.66
N GLU A 298 8.20 15.29 -10.49
CA GLU A 298 9.16 15.34 -11.60
C GLU A 298 9.74 13.95 -11.92
N TYR A 299 9.52 12.96 -11.03
CA TYR A 299 10.02 11.58 -11.19
C TYR A 299 11.52 11.53 -11.49
N LYS A 300 12.32 12.34 -10.82
CA LYS A 300 13.75 12.56 -11.08
C LYS A 300 14.54 11.25 -11.09
N LYS A 301 14.24 10.32 -10.17
CA LYS A 301 14.90 9.02 -10.12
C LYS A 301 14.69 8.16 -11.35
N LYS A 302 13.61 8.38 -12.10
CA LYS A 302 13.37 7.72 -13.39
C LYS A 302 14.43 8.08 -14.45
N ALA A 303 15.10 9.20 -14.29
CA ALA A 303 16.17 9.66 -15.16
C ALA A 303 17.57 9.19 -14.71
N PHE A 304 17.71 8.54 -13.56
CA PHE A 304 19.01 8.05 -13.09
C PHE A 304 19.55 6.96 -14.03
N ALA A 305 20.85 7.06 -14.36
CA ALA A 305 21.50 6.13 -15.30
C ALA A 305 21.58 4.68 -14.72
N ASN A 306 21.77 4.57 -13.40
CA ASN A 306 21.99 3.29 -12.71
C ASN A 306 20.76 2.89 -11.88
N ARG A 307 19.57 2.91 -12.49
CA ARG A 307 18.36 2.42 -11.78
C ARG A 307 18.47 0.92 -11.54
N PRO A 308 18.15 0.45 -10.32
CA PRO A 308 18.15 -0.97 -10.04
C PRO A 308 17.03 -1.69 -10.79
N THR A 309 17.22 -2.96 -11.07
CA THR A 309 16.20 -3.82 -11.69
C THR A 309 15.49 -4.66 -10.64
N PHE A 310 14.20 -4.93 -10.84
CA PHE A 310 13.45 -5.83 -9.97
C PHE A 310 13.97 -7.26 -10.08
N THR A 311 14.07 -7.95 -8.95
CA THR A 311 14.42 -9.37 -8.87
C THR A 311 13.61 -10.07 -7.78
N ASP A 312 13.21 -11.29 -8.05
CA ASP A 312 12.67 -12.26 -7.10
C ASP A 312 13.72 -13.32 -6.67
N ASP A 313 14.99 -13.13 -7.12
CA ASP A 313 16.15 -13.94 -6.74
C ASP A 313 16.62 -13.59 -5.32
N VAL A 314 15.73 -13.84 -4.36
CA VAL A 314 15.97 -13.72 -2.92
C VAL A 314 15.31 -14.89 -2.20
N VAL A 315 15.85 -15.22 -1.05
CA VAL A 315 15.37 -16.31 -0.19
C VAL A 315 14.72 -15.70 1.04
N LEU A 316 13.53 -16.15 1.38
CA LEU A 316 12.83 -15.75 2.60
C LEU A 316 12.91 -16.85 3.64
N HIS A 317 13.17 -16.47 4.88
CA HIS A 317 13.07 -17.37 6.03
C HIS A 317 11.65 -17.33 6.59
N ILE A 318 10.88 -18.39 6.37
CA ILE A 318 9.44 -18.40 6.64
C ILE A 318 9.04 -19.48 7.63
N TYR A 319 8.01 -19.17 8.40
CA TYR A 319 7.15 -20.12 9.11
C TYR A 319 5.97 -20.45 8.20
N ALA A 320 5.68 -21.73 8.03
CA ALA A 320 4.50 -22.21 7.33
C ALA A 320 3.74 -23.17 8.25
N ARG A 321 2.57 -22.73 8.75
CA ARG A 321 1.59 -23.64 9.37
C ARG A 321 0.78 -24.30 8.27
N TYR A 322 0.47 -25.58 8.44
CA TYR A 322 -0.31 -26.36 7.46
C TYR A 322 -1.16 -27.44 8.16
N ASP A 323 -2.30 -27.74 7.55
CA ASP A 323 -3.14 -28.86 7.97
C ASP A 323 -2.89 -30.08 7.08
N SER A 324 -2.66 -29.86 5.76
CA SER A 324 -2.33 -30.90 4.78
C SER A 324 -0.85 -30.88 4.42
N THR A 325 -0.22 -32.04 4.40
CA THR A 325 1.16 -32.19 3.91
C THR A 325 1.31 -31.88 2.42
N ASP A 326 0.24 -32.02 1.65
CA ASP A 326 0.27 -31.81 0.21
C ASP A 326 0.53 -30.34 -0.13
N ILE A 327 -0.08 -29.42 0.62
CA ILE A 327 0.11 -27.99 0.39
C ILE A 327 1.50 -27.50 0.77
N VAL A 328 2.08 -28.01 1.86
CA VAL A 328 3.44 -27.63 2.26
C VAL A 328 4.49 -28.27 1.37
N ALA A 329 4.18 -29.42 0.75
CA ALA A 329 5.07 -30.07 -0.21
C ALA A 329 5.15 -29.32 -1.55
N LEU A 330 4.23 -28.38 -1.84
CA LEU A 330 4.35 -27.50 -3.02
C LEU A 330 5.48 -26.47 -2.87
N LEU A 331 5.97 -26.24 -1.65
CA LEU A 331 7.05 -25.29 -1.40
C LEU A 331 8.40 -26.02 -1.49
N PRO A 332 9.26 -25.66 -2.46
CA PRO A 332 10.58 -26.26 -2.59
C PRO A 332 11.54 -25.63 -1.55
N TRP A 333 11.53 -26.20 -0.36
CA TRP A 333 12.37 -25.76 0.76
C TRP A 333 13.86 -25.93 0.38
N ARG A 334 14.62 -24.84 0.44
CA ARG A 334 16.08 -24.86 0.28
C ARG A 334 16.76 -25.40 1.52
N HIS A 335 16.22 -25.01 2.68
CA HIS A 335 16.66 -25.48 3.98
C HIS A 335 15.48 -25.56 4.93
N ILE A 336 15.45 -26.54 5.82
CA ILE A 336 14.46 -26.66 6.90
C ILE A 336 15.20 -26.62 8.22
N ASP A 337 14.95 -25.56 9.01
CA ASP A 337 15.51 -25.41 10.34
C ASP A 337 14.76 -26.23 11.37
N LYS A 338 13.43 -26.26 11.23
CA LYS A 338 12.55 -26.88 12.22
C LYS A 338 11.26 -27.36 11.60
N GLY A 339 10.87 -28.58 11.94
CA GLY A 339 9.52 -29.10 11.73
C GLY A 339 8.88 -29.44 13.07
N TYR A 340 7.57 -29.20 13.17
CA TYR A 340 6.75 -29.61 14.30
C TYR A 340 5.47 -30.25 13.78
N CYS A 341 5.10 -31.39 14.35
CA CYS A 341 3.89 -32.11 14.00
C CYS A 341 3.22 -32.64 15.27
N SER A 342 1.94 -32.33 15.42
CA SER A 342 1.08 -32.83 16.49
C SER A 342 -0.35 -33.04 15.99
N ALA A 343 -1.21 -33.62 16.83
CA ALA A 343 -2.63 -33.77 16.47
C ALA A 343 -3.29 -32.37 16.36
N GLY A 344 -3.39 -31.83 15.14
CA GLY A 344 -4.11 -30.59 14.83
C GLY A 344 -3.25 -29.31 14.73
N TYR A 345 -1.92 -29.40 14.92
CA TYR A 345 -1.03 -28.26 14.72
C TYR A 345 0.30 -28.71 14.12
N ASN A 346 0.56 -28.30 12.88
CA ASN A 346 1.79 -28.65 12.17
C ASN A 346 2.40 -27.38 11.60
N TYR A 347 3.72 -27.24 11.71
CA TYR A 347 4.44 -26.16 11.03
C TYR A 347 5.86 -26.57 10.63
N VAL A 348 6.38 -25.88 9.62
CA VAL A 348 7.77 -25.94 9.19
C VAL A 348 8.34 -24.51 9.23
N ILE A 349 9.59 -24.39 9.65
CA ILE A 349 10.38 -23.15 9.54
C ILE A 349 11.57 -23.46 8.67
N GLY A 350 11.83 -22.61 7.69
CA GLY A 350 12.93 -22.80 6.76
C GLY A 350 12.97 -21.76 5.66
N ASP A 351 13.82 -22.01 4.70
CA ASP A 351 14.16 -21.08 3.63
C ASP A 351 13.49 -21.48 2.31
N VAL A 352 12.78 -20.52 1.70
CA VAL A 352 12.09 -20.69 0.41
C VAL A 352 12.43 -19.50 -0.48
N ALA A 353 12.72 -19.76 -1.76
CA ALA A 353 12.94 -18.70 -2.71
C ALA A 353 11.64 -17.91 -2.98
N LEU A 354 11.76 -16.58 -3.10
CA LEU A 354 10.62 -15.72 -3.42
C LEU A 354 10.01 -16.08 -4.79
N ALA A 355 10.85 -16.44 -5.78
CA ALA A 355 10.41 -16.92 -7.08
C ALA A 355 9.51 -18.16 -6.98
N ASP A 356 9.84 -19.09 -6.06
CA ASP A 356 9.03 -20.29 -5.85
C ASP A 356 7.70 -19.98 -5.17
N LEU A 357 7.70 -19.07 -4.19
CA LEU A 357 6.46 -18.56 -3.59
C LEU A 357 5.57 -17.89 -4.65
N TYR A 358 6.19 -17.07 -5.51
CA TYR A 358 5.47 -16.43 -6.61
C TYR A 358 4.90 -17.44 -7.61
N ALA A 359 5.64 -18.50 -7.96
CA ALA A 359 5.15 -19.55 -8.82
C ALA A 359 3.92 -20.26 -8.23
N GLN A 360 3.87 -20.45 -6.92
CA GLN A 360 2.77 -21.10 -6.20
C GLN A 360 1.68 -20.12 -5.72
N ARG A 361 1.75 -18.83 -6.06
CA ARG A 361 0.87 -17.78 -5.50
C ARG A 361 -0.61 -18.03 -5.65
N LYS A 362 -1.05 -18.71 -6.73
CA LYS A 362 -2.47 -19.02 -6.94
C LYS A 362 -2.93 -20.11 -5.96
N ALA A 363 -2.18 -21.20 -5.87
CA ALA A 363 -2.49 -22.29 -4.93
C ALA A 363 -2.48 -21.78 -3.49
N LEU A 364 -1.49 -20.96 -3.11
CA LEU A 364 -1.40 -20.34 -1.79
C LEU A 364 -2.55 -19.39 -1.48
N ALA A 365 -3.03 -18.64 -2.46
CA ALA A 365 -4.15 -17.71 -2.28
C ALA A 365 -5.51 -18.39 -2.13
N GLU A 366 -5.66 -19.58 -2.74
CA GLU A 366 -6.90 -20.39 -2.69
C GLU A 366 -6.93 -21.32 -1.47
N ALA A 367 -5.77 -21.62 -0.89
CA ALA A 367 -5.65 -22.54 0.25
C ALA A 367 -6.03 -21.85 1.57
N SER A 368 -6.94 -22.47 2.31
CA SER A 368 -7.30 -22.04 3.68
C SER A 368 -6.53 -22.82 4.76
N ASP A 369 -5.83 -23.86 4.38
CA ASP A 369 -5.14 -24.84 5.25
C ASP A 369 -3.64 -24.57 5.39
N ILE A 370 -3.14 -23.44 4.86
CA ILE A 370 -1.76 -22.99 5.04
C ILE A 370 -1.73 -21.51 5.46
N PHE A 371 -0.80 -21.15 6.34
CA PHE A 371 -0.47 -19.79 6.69
C PHE A 371 1.04 -19.58 6.65
N LEU A 372 1.48 -18.53 5.96
CA LEU A 372 2.89 -18.15 5.81
C LEU A 372 3.19 -16.88 6.59
N CYS A 373 4.32 -16.86 7.30
CA CYS A 373 4.80 -15.68 8.01
C CYS A 373 6.33 -15.59 7.91
N ASN A 374 6.84 -14.44 7.48
CA ASN A 374 8.28 -14.18 7.33
C ASN A 374 8.92 -13.79 8.66
N PHE A 375 10.18 -14.19 8.89
CA PHE A 375 10.97 -13.78 10.07
C PHE A 375 11.73 -12.46 9.86
N ASN A 376 11.35 -11.66 8.87
CA ASN A 376 12.09 -10.45 8.49
C ASN A 376 13.55 -10.74 8.12
N ARG A 377 13.78 -11.85 7.49
CA ARG A 377 15.07 -12.23 6.93
C ARG A 377 14.89 -12.53 5.47
N PHE A 378 15.69 -11.91 4.64
CA PHE A 378 15.88 -12.30 3.26
C PHE A 378 17.36 -12.11 2.93
N PHE A 379 17.88 -12.98 2.11
CA PHE A 379 19.26 -12.98 1.66
C PHE A 379 19.32 -13.37 0.18
N THR A 380 20.40 -13.03 -0.46
CA THR A 380 20.69 -13.47 -1.83
C THR A 380 21.57 -14.71 -1.80
N ASP A 381 21.51 -15.56 -2.81
CA ASP A 381 22.37 -16.75 -2.93
C ASP A 381 23.88 -16.43 -2.93
N ARG A 382 24.26 -15.15 -2.82
CA ARG A 382 25.67 -14.70 -2.78
C ARG A 382 26.14 -14.33 -1.36
N ASP A 383 25.25 -14.43 -0.38
CA ASP A 383 25.56 -14.11 1.01
C ASP A 383 26.00 -15.33 1.83
N ASP A 384 26.21 -16.51 1.19
CA ASP A 384 26.75 -17.75 1.76
C ASP A 384 28.29 -17.83 1.62
#